data_602fd4e9ee41c5a599de6fa50b9a8ddc
#
_entry.id   602fd4e9ee41c5a599de6fa50b9a8ddc
#
_cell.length_a   1.000
_cell.length_b   1.000
_cell.length_c   1.000
_cell.angle_alpha   90.00
_cell.angle_beta   90.00
_cell.angle_gamma   90.00
#
_symmetry.space_group_name_H-M   'P 1'
#
loop_
_entity.id
_entity.type
_entity.pdbx_description
1 polymer ?
#
loop_
_entity_poly.entity_id
_entity_poly.type
_entity_poly.pdbx_seq_one_letter_code
_entity_poly.pdbx_strand_id
1 'polypeptide(L)'
;MKKFASILLSMLMATGAIAAASAETYTGTAQGIGEVSVTLTVEDGKITAAEVVGENETKGIGYEPCADGTYADAIVAAQGVDFDSISGATVTSNAVKDATKKAMAAAGLIEAEDTTVADAECDVVIVGAGGAGMTAALQAVDSGVNSVIIVEKGGSTGGNTSRATGGMNAAKTAYQDKNEWSDATTTAVEKTIATAKEKYGDKVGDLIATVEAQFEAYKANPTGYFDSVELFALDTMVGGKCLNNLDLVMTLTGNSAEAIDWLATKDAH
;
A
#
# COMPACT_ATOMS: atom_id res chain seq x y z
N MET A 1 29.58 -20.82 8.47
CA MET A 1 28.68 -21.87 8.99
C MET A 1 27.74 -22.28 7.88
N LYS A 2 27.44 -23.56 7.76
CA LYS A 2 27.13 -24.29 6.53
C LYS A 2 25.86 -23.86 5.80
N LYS A 3 26.01 -23.55 4.50
CA LYS A 3 24.97 -23.34 3.49
C LYS A 3 24.33 -24.72 3.16
N PHE A 4 23.02 -24.82 3.23
CA PHE A 4 22.29 -25.95 2.63
C PHE A 4 21.67 -25.47 1.32
N ALA A 5 22.35 -25.82 0.22
CA ALA A 5 21.77 -25.80 -1.10
C ALA A 5 21.22 -27.20 -1.35
N SER A 6 19.91 -27.34 -1.48
CA SER A 6 19.27 -28.60 -1.90
C SER A 6 18.97 -28.52 -3.39
N ILE A 7 19.91 -28.98 -4.22
CA ILE A 7 19.68 -29.23 -5.64
C ILE A 7 19.17 -30.67 -5.76
N LEU A 8 17.91 -30.83 -6.10
CA LEU A 8 17.36 -32.13 -6.51
C LEU A 8 17.61 -32.31 -8.00
N LEU A 9 18.69 -33.01 -8.33
CA LEU A 9 19.02 -33.43 -9.70
C LEU A 9 18.30 -34.76 -9.96
N SER A 10 17.19 -34.76 -10.71
CA SER A 10 16.58 -35.99 -11.22
C SER A 10 17.20 -36.36 -12.55
N MET A 11 17.87 -37.51 -12.53
CA MET A 11 18.58 -38.12 -13.68
C MET A 11 17.56 -38.84 -14.57
N LEU A 12 17.42 -38.42 -15.82
CA LEU A 12 16.54 -39.02 -16.81
C LEU A 12 17.31 -40.13 -17.53
N MET A 13 16.87 -41.39 -17.43
CA MET A 13 17.31 -42.49 -18.31
C MET A 13 16.40 -42.56 -19.53
N ALA A 14 16.97 -42.36 -20.68
CA ALA A 14 16.29 -42.56 -21.97
C ALA A 14 16.16 -44.06 -22.30
N THR A 15 14.94 -44.57 -22.33
CA THR A 15 14.57 -45.78 -23.05
C THR A 15 13.48 -45.42 -24.04
N GLY A 16 13.75 -45.59 -25.34
CA GLY A 16 12.79 -45.31 -26.39
C GLY A 16 11.52 -46.17 -26.26
N ALA A 17 10.45 -45.54 -25.82
CA ALA A 17 9.07 -45.95 -26.01
C ALA A 17 8.36 -44.71 -26.57
N ILE A 18 7.45 -44.89 -27.51
CA ILE A 18 6.50 -43.86 -27.91
C ILE A 18 5.70 -43.54 -26.64
N ALA A 19 6.16 -42.55 -25.89
CA ALA A 19 5.47 -42.07 -24.73
C ALA A 19 4.23 -41.30 -25.20
N ALA A 20 3.06 -41.77 -24.84
CA ALA A 20 1.92 -40.89 -24.77
C ALA A 20 2.34 -39.68 -23.90
N ALA A 21 2.21 -38.47 -24.44
CA ALA A 21 2.54 -37.27 -23.70
C ALA A 21 1.82 -37.32 -22.36
N SER A 22 2.57 -37.44 -21.27
CA SER A 22 2.00 -37.39 -19.95
C SER A 22 1.82 -35.93 -19.56
N ALA A 23 0.62 -35.54 -19.21
CA ALA A 23 0.37 -34.23 -18.63
C ALA A 23 1.24 -34.05 -17.39
N GLU A 24 2.08 -33.04 -17.39
CA GLU A 24 2.92 -32.69 -16.24
C GLU A 24 2.40 -31.40 -15.60
N THR A 25 2.49 -31.30 -14.29
CA THR A 25 2.03 -30.11 -13.57
C THR A 25 3.19 -29.34 -12.95
N TYR A 26 3.11 -28.03 -13.04
CA TYR A 26 4.13 -27.11 -12.54
C TYR A 26 3.47 -25.97 -11.77
N THR A 27 3.97 -25.69 -10.58
CA THR A 27 3.38 -24.68 -9.68
C THR A 27 4.36 -23.54 -9.46
N GLY A 28 3.83 -22.32 -9.53
CA GLY A 28 4.52 -21.10 -9.14
C GLY A 28 3.70 -20.33 -8.12
N THR A 29 4.35 -19.57 -7.25
CA THR A 29 3.69 -18.72 -6.24
C THR A 29 4.20 -17.29 -6.32
N ALA A 30 3.33 -16.33 -6.01
CA ALA A 30 3.67 -14.92 -5.91
C ALA A 30 2.84 -14.23 -4.82
N GLN A 31 3.30 -13.07 -4.39
CA GLN A 31 2.63 -12.28 -3.35
C GLN A 31 1.66 -11.29 -3.98
N GLY A 32 0.36 -11.48 -3.73
CA GLY A 32 -0.69 -10.50 -3.95
C GLY A 32 -1.04 -9.76 -2.66
N ILE A 33 -2.33 -9.63 -2.35
CA ILE A 33 -2.79 -9.28 -1.00
C ILE A 33 -2.43 -10.41 -0.04
N GLY A 34 -2.70 -11.67 -0.43
CA GLY A 34 -2.15 -12.87 0.15
C GLY A 34 -1.19 -13.58 -0.80
N GLU A 35 -0.81 -14.82 -0.48
CA GLU A 35 -0.11 -15.67 -1.43
C GLU A 35 -1.07 -16.15 -2.51
N VAL A 36 -0.66 -16.00 -3.77
CA VAL A 36 -1.34 -16.55 -4.95
C VAL A 36 -0.51 -17.68 -5.51
N SER A 37 -1.14 -18.83 -5.75
CA SER A 37 -0.55 -20.01 -6.36
C SER A 37 -1.17 -20.27 -7.72
N VAL A 38 -0.35 -20.58 -8.71
CA VAL A 38 -0.78 -21.01 -10.06
C VAL A 38 -0.15 -22.35 -10.37
N THR A 39 -0.99 -23.35 -10.66
CA THR A 39 -0.56 -24.66 -11.13
C THR A 39 -0.94 -24.82 -12.60
N LEU A 40 0.04 -25.02 -13.45
CA LEU A 40 -0.13 -25.27 -14.90
C LEU A 40 -0.08 -26.76 -15.19
N THR A 41 -0.98 -27.23 -16.04
CA THR A 41 -0.86 -28.54 -16.69
C THR A 41 -0.29 -28.32 -18.09
N VAL A 42 0.82 -28.99 -18.39
CA VAL A 42 1.54 -28.83 -19.67
C VAL A 42 1.58 -30.18 -20.37
N GLU A 43 1.19 -30.18 -21.66
CA GLU A 43 1.29 -31.33 -22.58
C GLU A 43 1.90 -30.85 -23.90
N ASP A 44 2.89 -31.54 -24.40
CA ASP A 44 3.58 -31.22 -25.68
C ASP A 44 4.02 -29.73 -25.75
N GLY A 45 4.51 -29.18 -24.64
CA GLY A 45 4.98 -27.80 -24.57
C GLY A 45 3.85 -26.72 -24.60
N LYS A 46 2.59 -27.13 -24.38
CA LYS A 46 1.43 -26.23 -24.32
C LYS A 46 0.74 -26.29 -22.96
N ILE A 47 0.25 -25.17 -22.51
CA ILE A 47 -0.58 -25.10 -21.30
C ILE A 47 -1.98 -25.58 -21.66
N THR A 48 -2.36 -26.76 -21.14
CA THR A 48 -3.68 -27.38 -21.41
C THR A 48 -4.70 -27.07 -20.30
N ALA A 49 -4.23 -26.77 -19.09
CA ALA A 49 -5.07 -26.31 -17.98
C ALA A 49 -4.27 -25.44 -17.03
N ALA A 50 -4.97 -24.63 -16.26
CA ALA A 50 -4.42 -23.86 -15.16
C ALA A 50 -5.37 -23.92 -13.95
N GLU A 51 -4.81 -23.89 -12.75
CA GLU A 51 -5.53 -23.71 -11.49
C GLU A 51 -4.92 -22.52 -10.77
N VAL A 52 -5.78 -21.61 -10.27
CA VAL A 52 -5.36 -20.41 -9.58
C VAL A 52 -5.99 -20.39 -8.19
N VAL A 53 -5.16 -20.30 -7.16
CA VAL A 53 -5.59 -20.24 -5.76
C VAL A 53 -5.11 -18.96 -5.13
N GLY A 54 -6.04 -18.17 -4.59
CA GLY A 54 -5.79 -16.89 -3.92
C GLY A 54 -6.74 -16.72 -2.73
N GLU A 55 -6.68 -17.62 -1.74
CA GLU A 55 -7.63 -17.68 -0.63
C GLU A 55 -7.70 -16.40 0.21
N ASN A 56 -6.58 -15.67 0.30
CA ASN A 56 -6.46 -14.45 1.10
C ASN A 56 -6.59 -13.18 0.26
N GLU A 57 -6.99 -13.30 -1.01
CA GLU A 57 -7.28 -12.16 -1.84
C GLU A 57 -8.59 -11.47 -1.42
N THR A 58 -8.76 -10.21 -1.82
CA THR A 58 -9.92 -9.40 -1.41
C THR A 58 -11.21 -9.96 -2.02
N LYS A 59 -12.15 -10.38 -1.18
CA LYS A 59 -13.49 -10.82 -1.61
C LYS A 59 -14.23 -9.71 -2.33
N GLY A 60 -14.95 -10.04 -3.38
CA GLY A 60 -15.62 -9.09 -4.26
C GLY A 60 -14.69 -8.41 -5.27
N ILE A 61 -13.40 -8.70 -5.27
CA ILE A 61 -12.41 -8.05 -6.14
C ILE A 61 -11.46 -9.07 -6.78
N GLY A 62 -10.50 -9.59 -6.02
CA GLY A 62 -9.46 -10.49 -6.53
C GLY A 62 -9.70 -11.98 -6.22
N TYR A 63 -10.45 -12.27 -5.17
CA TYR A 63 -10.74 -13.65 -4.74
C TYR A 63 -11.57 -14.42 -5.77
N GLU A 64 -12.69 -13.84 -6.23
CA GLU A 64 -13.62 -14.51 -7.13
C GLU A 64 -12.94 -14.87 -8.47
N PRO A 65 -12.20 -14.00 -9.16
CA PRO A 65 -11.50 -14.38 -10.38
C PRO A 65 -10.44 -15.48 -10.22
N CYS A 66 -9.89 -15.65 -9.02
CA CYS A 66 -9.04 -16.81 -8.72
C CYS A 66 -9.89 -18.08 -8.60
N ALA A 67 -11.04 -18.00 -7.93
CA ALA A 67 -11.85 -19.14 -7.56
C ALA A 67 -12.80 -19.62 -8.68
N ASP A 68 -13.27 -18.74 -9.57
CA ASP A 68 -14.26 -19.03 -10.60
C ASP A 68 -13.66 -19.46 -11.96
N GLY A 69 -12.34 -19.50 -12.06
CA GLY A 69 -11.63 -19.91 -13.27
C GLY A 69 -11.29 -18.76 -14.23
N THR A 70 -11.71 -17.52 -13.96
CA THR A 70 -11.46 -16.38 -14.85
C THR A 70 -9.97 -16.23 -15.20
N TYR A 71 -9.07 -16.27 -14.22
CA TYR A 71 -7.64 -16.23 -14.48
C TYR A 71 -7.10 -17.50 -15.12
N ALA A 72 -7.63 -18.67 -14.73
CA ALA A 72 -7.20 -19.94 -15.30
C ALA A 72 -7.48 -19.99 -16.80
N ASP A 73 -8.68 -19.60 -17.24
CA ASP A 73 -9.07 -19.54 -18.64
C ASP A 73 -8.23 -18.52 -19.41
N ALA A 74 -7.94 -17.35 -18.81
CA ALA A 74 -7.09 -16.32 -19.40
C ALA A 74 -5.67 -16.83 -19.65
N ILE A 75 -5.06 -17.53 -18.68
CA ILE A 75 -3.74 -18.13 -18.80
C ILE A 75 -3.69 -19.15 -19.94
N VAL A 76 -4.67 -20.05 -20.01
CA VAL A 76 -4.75 -21.08 -21.05
C VAL A 76 -4.96 -20.46 -22.43
N ALA A 77 -5.84 -19.46 -22.54
CA ALA A 77 -6.10 -18.76 -23.79
C ALA A 77 -4.85 -17.99 -24.30
N ALA A 78 -4.15 -17.31 -23.40
CA ALA A 78 -2.93 -16.57 -23.72
C ALA A 78 -1.70 -17.46 -23.87
N GLN A 79 -1.76 -18.73 -23.48
CA GLN A 79 -0.59 -19.62 -23.37
C GLN A 79 0.55 -18.96 -22.55
N GLY A 80 0.17 -18.19 -21.52
CA GLY A 80 1.13 -17.43 -20.72
C GLY A 80 0.50 -16.28 -19.94
N VAL A 81 1.22 -15.16 -19.88
CA VAL A 81 0.88 -14.00 -19.03
C VAL A 81 0.34 -12.79 -19.77
N ASP A 82 0.18 -12.88 -21.09
CA ASP A 82 -0.31 -11.76 -21.91
C ASP A 82 -1.86 -11.73 -21.94
N PHE A 83 -2.42 -11.42 -20.80
CA PHE A 83 -3.86 -11.22 -20.61
C PHE A 83 -4.14 -9.94 -19.82
N ASP A 84 -5.33 -9.38 -20.00
CA ASP A 84 -5.73 -8.13 -19.36
C ASP A 84 -5.87 -8.29 -17.84
N SER A 85 -5.45 -7.26 -17.12
CA SER A 85 -5.68 -7.19 -15.68
C SER A 85 -7.14 -6.89 -15.40
N ILE A 86 -7.72 -7.56 -14.39
CA ILE A 86 -9.09 -7.32 -13.97
C ILE A 86 -9.18 -5.96 -13.27
N SER A 87 -10.15 -5.14 -13.72
CA SER A 87 -10.38 -3.81 -13.16
C SER A 87 -10.62 -3.87 -11.65
N GLY A 88 -9.89 -3.06 -10.89
CA GLY A 88 -9.93 -3.06 -9.43
C GLY A 88 -9.08 -4.15 -8.74
N ALA A 89 -8.67 -5.20 -9.45
CA ALA A 89 -7.87 -6.31 -8.94
C ALA A 89 -6.41 -6.32 -9.44
N THR A 90 -5.81 -5.14 -9.64
CA THR A 90 -4.47 -5.01 -10.24
C THR A 90 -3.40 -5.77 -9.45
N VAL A 91 -3.43 -5.73 -8.11
CA VAL A 91 -2.46 -6.43 -7.26
C VAL A 91 -2.57 -7.94 -7.45
N THR A 92 -3.79 -8.47 -7.42
CA THR A 92 -4.07 -9.90 -7.67
C THR A 92 -3.67 -10.31 -9.08
N SER A 93 -4.04 -9.51 -10.11
CA SER A 93 -3.69 -9.79 -11.51
C SER A 93 -2.18 -9.87 -11.71
N ASN A 94 -1.40 -8.97 -11.11
CA ASN A 94 0.04 -9.01 -11.17
C ASN A 94 0.60 -10.25 -10.47
N ALA A 95 0.09 -10.59 -9.29
CA ALA A 95 0.51 -11.80 -8.57
C ALA A 95 0.21 -13.08 -9.37
N VAL A 96 -0.95 -13.16 -10.03
CA VAL A 96 -1.27 -14.28 -10.93
C VAL A 96 -0.28 -14.36 -12.08
N LYS A 97 0.03 -13.23 -12.74
CA LYS A 97 1.02 -13.18 -13.83
C LYS A 97 2.41 -13.63 -13.35
N ASP A 98 2.86 -13.16 -12.21
CA ASP A 98 4.18 -13.53 -11.66
C ASP A 98 4.23 -15.00 -11.23
N ALA A 99 3.18 -15.53 -10.61
CA ALA A 99 3.07 -16.94 -10.29
C ALA A 99 3.06 -17.81 -11.56
N THR A 100 2.33 -17.37 -12.61
CA THR A 100 2.29 -18.04 -13.90
C THR A 100 3.68 -18.08 -14.55
N LYS A 101 4.43 -16.99 -14.57
CA LYS A 101 5.82 -16.96 -15.09
C LYS A 101 6.71 -17.97 -14.38
N LYS A 102 6.62 -18.05 -13.05
CA LYS A 102 7.40 -19.03 -12.28
C LYS A 102 7.04 -20.47 -12.62
N ALA A 103 5.74 -20.76 -12.78
CA ALA A 103 5.28 -22.08 -13.20
C ALA A 103 5.74 -22.41 -14.64
N MET A 104 5.68 -21.44 -15.57
CA MET A 104 6.17 -21.59 -16.94
C MET A 104 7.69 -21.83 -17.00
N ALA A 105 8.46 -21.12 -16.17
CA ALA A 105 9.89 -21.33 -16.04
C ALA A 105 10.22 -22.73 -15.50
N ALA A 106 9.48 -23.19 -14.49
CA ALA A 106 9.62 -24.55 -13.97
C ALA A 106 9.28 -25.62 -15.02
N ALA A 107 8.32 -25.32 -15.92
CA ALA A 107 7.96 -26.16 -17.06
C ALA A 107 8.95 -26.08 -18.24
N GLY A 108 9.93 -25.18 -18.19
CA GLY A 108 10.86 -24.94 -19.31
C GLY A 108 10.21 -24.26 -20.52
N LEU A 109 9.03 -23.65 -20.36
CA LEU A 109 8.34 -22.93 -21.43
C LEU A 109 8.94 -21.54 -21.68
N ILE A 110 9.57 -20.97 -20.67
CA ILE A 110 10.33 -19.71 -20.72
C ILE A 110 11.63 -19.88 -19.93
N GLU A 111 12.61 -19.03 -20.20
CA GLU A 111 13.80 -18.96 -19.34
C GLU A 111 13.40 -18.49 -17.94
N ALA A 112 13.97 -19.09 -16.90
CA ALA A 112 13.79 -18.63 -15.55
C ALA A 112 14.38 -17.21 -15.42
N GLU A 113 13.60 -16.26 -14.90
CA GLU A 113 14.16 -14.95 -14.56
C GLU A 113 15.29 -15.16 -13.53
N ASP A 114 16.45 -14.58 -13.81
CA ASP A 114 17.52 -14.54 -12.81
C ASP A 114 17.07 -13.64 -11.66
N THR A 115 16.57 -14.28 -10.59
CA THR A 115 16.14 -13.60 -9.38
C THR A 115 17.29 -13.37 -8.40
N THR A 116 18.54 -13.61 -8.83
CA THR A 116 19.68 -13.24 -8.00
C THR A 116 19.77 -11.72 -7.91
N VAL A 117 19.33 -11.18 -6.80
CA VAL A 117 19.51 -9.76 -6.48
C VAL A 117 20.99 -9.61 -6.11
N ALA A 118 21.73 -8.83 -6.89
CA ALA A 118 23.10 -8.48 -6.53
C ALA A 118 23.12 -7.71 -5.22
N ASP A 119 24.14 -7.96 -4.42
CA ASP A 119 24.39 -7.15 -3.22
C ASP A 119 24.55 -5.68 -3.65
N ALA A 120 23.89 -4.79 -2.94
CA ALA A 120 23.95 -3.35 -3.17
C ALA A 120 24.34 -2.63 -1.87
N GLU A 121 25.18 -1.61 -2.02
CA GLU A 121 25.56 -0.75 -0.93
C GLU A 121 24.97 0.65 -1.12
N CYS A 122 24.52 1.28 -0.05
CA CYS A 122 24.02 2.64 -0.05
C CYS A 122 24.20 3.30 1.32
N ASP A 123 24.09 4.63 1.35
CA ASP A 123 24.21 5.39 2.60
C ASP A 123 22.98 5.19 3.50
N VAL A 124 21.80 5.06 2.90
CA VAL A 124 20.53 4.89 3.63
C VAL A 124 19.66 3.83 2.94
N VAL A 125 19.21 2.85 3.73
CA VAL A 125 18.19 1.87 3.32
C VAL A 125 16.87 2.22 4.01
N ILE A 126 15.80 2.32 3.23
CA ILE A 126 14.44 2.56 3.73
C ILE A 126 13.60 1.31 3.46
N VAL A 127 12.95 0.79 4.50
CA VAL A 127 12.10 -0.39 4.42
C VAL A 127 10.65 0.03 4.31
N GLY A 128 10.05 -0.26 3.15
CA GLY A 128 8.67 0.08 2.80
C GLY A 128 8.55 1.33 1.93
N ALA A 129 7.96 1.18 0.74
CA ALA A 129 7.71 2.25 -0.22
C ALA A 129 6.28 2.83 -0.12
N GLY A 130 5.73 2.92 1.09
CA GLY A 130 4.51 3.69 1.38
C GLY A 130 4.81 5.18 1.49
N GLY A 131 3.80 6.01 1.79
CA GLY A 131 3.96 7.46 1.92
C GLY A 131 5.10 7.87 2.86
N ALA A 132 5.20 7.26 4.03
CA ALA A 132 6.26 7.56 5.00
C ALA A 132 7.66 7.23 4.46
N GLY A 133 7.83 6.05 3.82
CA GLY A 133 9.13 5.65 3.27
C GLY A 133 9.58 6.54 2.10
N MET A 134 8.65 6.87 1.20
CA MET A 134 8.96 7.77 0.09
C MET A 134 9.30 9.19 0.57
N THR A 135 8.57 9.70 1.57
CA THR A 135 8.86 11.00 2.19
C THR A 135 10.23 10.99 2.88
N ALA A 136 10.56 9.90 3.59
CA ALA A 136 11.88 9.75 4.21
C ALA A 136 13.01 9.73 3.17
N ALA A 137 12.80 9.07 2.02
CA ALA A 137 13.77 9.05 0.93
C ALA A 137 14.00 10.45 0.34
N LEU A 138 12.92 11.18 0.08
CA LEU A 138 13.02 12.57 -0.40
C LEU A 138 13.78 13.45 0.59
N GLN A 139 13.45 13.34 1.88
CA GLN A 139 14.14 14.12 2.92
C GLN A 139 15.61 13.73 3.05
N ALA A 140 15.95 12.45 2.92
CA ALA A 140 17.34 12.01 2.93
C ALA A 140 18.14 12.66 1.79
N VAL A 141 17.58 12.65 0.57
CA VAL A 141 18.21 13.30 -0.60
C VAL A 141 18.35 14.82 -0.38
N ASP A 142 17.31 15.49 0.12
CA ASP A 142 17.35 16.93 0.45
C ASP A 142 18.43 17.25 1.49
N SER A 143 18.68 16.32 2.40
CA SER A 143 19.73 16.44 3.41
C SER A 143 21.13 16.14 2.89
N GLY A 144 21.29 15.86 1.60
CA GLY A 144 22.56 15.63 0.94
C GLY A 144 23.04 14.17 0.98
N VAL A 145 22.15 13.21 1.27
CA VAL A 145 22.48 11.78 1.15
C VAL A 145 22.62 11.42 -0.33
N ASN A 146 23.76 10.82 -0.70
CA ASN A 146 24.06 10.56 -2.11
C ASN A 146 23.44 9.26 -2.65
N SER A 147 23.20 8.29 -1.77
CA SER A 147 22.72 6.97 -2.17
C SER A 147 21.63 6.48 -1.23
N VAL A 148 20.40 6.35 -1.76
CA VAL A 148 19.24 5.86 -1.02
C VAL A 148 18.62 4.68 -1.75
N ILE A 149 18.40 3.58 -1.05
CA ILE A 149 17.66 2.41 -1.57
C ILE A 149 16.38 2.25 -0.75
N ILE A 150 15.25 2.14 -1.47
CA ILE A 150 13.97 1.77 -0.85
C ILE A 150 13.69 0.31 -1.18
N VAL A 151 13.44 -0.51 -0.15
CA VAL A 151 13.04 -1.91 -0.31
C VAL A 151 11.55 -2.05 0.01
N GLU A 152 10.80 -2.67 -0.91
CA GLU A 152 9.36 -2.89 -0.78
C GLU A 152 9.06 -4.39 -0.94
N LYS A 153 8.21 -4.93 -0.06
CA LYS A 153 7.84 -6.35 -0.14
C LYS A 153 6.71 -6.61 -1.13
N GLY A 154 5.91 -5.60 -1.44
CA GLY A 154 4.78 -5.69 -2.37
C GLY A 154 5.23 -5.49 -3.81
N GLY A 155 4.44 -5.97 -4.78
CA GLY A 155 4.68 -5.78 -6.20
C GLY A 155 4.47 -4.34 -6.71
N SER A 156 4.12 -3.38 -5.82
CA SER A 156 3.92 -1.97 -6.18
C SER A 156 4.25 -1.05 -5.00
N THR A 157 4.68 0.16 -5.32
CA THR A 157 4.91 1.23 -4.34
C THR A 157 3.61 1.92 -3.94
N GLY A 158 3.65 2.75 -2.88
CA GLY A 158 2.54 3.59 -2.42
C GLY A 158 1.77 3.03 -1.22
N GLY A 159 1.65 1.72 -1.10
CA GLY A 159 0.94 1.07 0.01
C GLY A 159 -0.49 1.60 0.20
N ASN A 160 -0.92 1.81 1.44
CA ASN A 160 -2.24 2.40 1.73
C ASN A 160 -2.35 3.87 1.34
N THR A 161 -1.24 4.59 1.21
CA THR A 161 -1.25 6.00 0.80
C THR A 161 -1.79 6.18 -0.61
N SER A 162 -1.42 5.31 -1.55
CA SER A 162 -1.94 5.36 -2.93
C SER A 162 -3.43 4.96 -3.04
N ARG A 163 -4.00 4.37 -1.99
CA ARG A 163 -5.41 3.97 -1.91
C ARG A 163 -6.27 4.96 -1.12
N ALA A 164 -5.67 6.00 -0.59
CA ALA A 164 -6.37 7.06 0.12
C ALA A 164 -7.14 7.96 -0.87
N THR A 165 -8.07 8.77 -0.33
CA THR A 165 -8.95 9.64 -1.13
C THR A 165 -8.25 10.87 -1.73
N GLY A 166 -6.96 11.04 -1.50
CA GLY A 166 -6.15 12.14 -2.04
C GLY A 166 -6.12 13.40 -1.19
N GLY A 167 -6.91 13.48 -0.11
CA GLY A 167 -6.87 14.60 0.83
C GLY A 167 -5.79 14.39 1.90
N MET A 168 -5.11 15.47 2.29
CA MET A 168 -4.19 15.51 3.42
C MET A 168 -4.77 16.41 4.52
N ASN A 169 -4.92 15.89 5.73
CA ASN A 169 -5.34 16.68 6.88
C ASN A 169 -4.16 17.50 7.39
N ALA A 170 -4.37 18.80 7.52
CA ALA A 170 -3.40 19.74 8.06
C ALA A 170 -4.12 20.93 8.70
N ALA A 171 -3.41 21.71 9.49
CA ALA A 171 -3.90 22.94 10.07
C ALA A 171 -3.02 24.11 9.64
N LYS A 172 -3.62 25.28 9.47
CA LYS A 172 -2.91 26.54 9.17
C LYS A 172 -2.12 26.54 7.85
N THR A 173 -2.62 25.83 6.85
CA THR A 173 -2.04 25.89 5.51
C THR A 173 -2.58 27.07 4.71
N ALA A 174 -1.82 27.57 3.72
CA ALA A 174 -2.29 28.60 2.79
C ALA A 174 -3.51 28.14 1.94
N TYR A 175 -3.77 26.85 1.86
CA TYR A 175 -4.94 26.31 1.18
C TYR A 175 -6.21 26.50 1.99
N GLN A 176 -6.14 26.35 3.33
CA GLN A 176 -7.27 26.55 4.24
C GLN A 176 -7.65 28.01 4.37
N ASP A 177 -6.70 28.95 4.22
CA ASP A 177 -6.95 30.38 4.21
C ASP A 177 -7.89 30.83 3.08
N LYS A 178 -8.06 30.00 2.04
CA LYS A 178 -8.99 30.25 0.93
C LYS A 178 -10.42 29.81 1.21
N ASN A 179 -10.65 29.08 2.31
CA ASN A 179 -11.98 28.62 2.68
C ASN A 179 -12.77 29.73 3.34
N GLU A 180 -14.07 29.80 3.03
CA GLU A 180 -14.98 30.77 3.60
C GLU A 180 -15.63 30.22 4.88
N TRP A 181 -16.02 31.14 5.75
CA TRP A 181 -16.81 30.79 6.94
C TRP A 181 -18.17 30.21 6.52
N SER A 182 -18.65 29.21 7.25
CA SER A 182 -19.99 28.66 7.08
C SER A 182 -20.59 28.16 8.41
N ASP A 183 -21.91 28.17 8.50
CA ASP A 183 -22.63 27.61 9.65
C ASP A 183 -22.34 26.13 9.87
N ALA A 184 -22.10 25.38 8.80
CA ALA A 184 -21.78 23.97 8.85
C ALA A 184 -20.42 23.71 9.53
N THR A 185 -19.42 24.51 9.23
CA THR A 185 -18.09 24.40 9.87
C THR A 185 -18.15 24.80 11.33
N THR A 186 -18.90 25.85 11.69
CA THR A 186 -19.15 26.25 13.07
C THR A 186 -19.81 25.12 13.87
N THR A 187 -20.86 24.52 13.33
CA THR A 187 -21.55 23.38 13.96
C THR A 187 -20.64 22.19 14.15
N ALA A 188 -19.74 21.92 13.21
CA ALA A 188 -18.79 20.83 13.32
C ALA A 188 -17.81 21.05 14.49
N VAL A 189 -17.27 22.26 14.62
CA VAL A 189 -16.38 22.62 15.74
C VAL A 189 -17.09 22.48 17.08
N GLU A 190 -18.31 23.02 17.19
CA GLU A 190 -19.13 22.90 18.40
C GLU A 190 -19.41 21.47 18.81
N LYS A 191 -19.68 20.59 17.80
CA LYS A 191 -19.90 19.16 18.01
C LYS A 191 -18.64 18.46 18.51
N THR A 192 -17.47 18.78 17.95
CA THR A 192 -16.20 18.23 18.40
C THR A 192 -15.92 18.59 19.85
N ILE A 193 -16.07 19.88 20.20
CA ILE A 193 -15.89 20.37 21.55
C ILE A 193 -16.87 19.68 22.53
N ALA A 194 -18.16 19.63 22.19
CA ALA A 194 -19.17 18.97 23.01
C ALA A 194 -18.87 17.48 23.23
N THR A 195 -18.49 16.76 22.16
CA THR A 195 -18.13 15.34 22.25
C THR A 195 -16.90 15.13 23.12
N ALA A 196 -15.89 15.99 22.97
CA ALA A 196 -14.68 15.93 23.77
C ALA A 196 -14.96 16.14 25.25
N LYS A 197 -15.78 17.15 25.60
CA LYS A 197 -16.19 17.42 26.99
C LYS A 197 -16.93 16.26 27.60
N GLU A 198 -17.93 15.74 26.88
CA GLU A 198 -18.79 14.67 27.40
C GLU A 198 -18.01 13.38 27.65
N LYS A 199 -17.10 13.00 26.73
CA LYS A 199 -16.49 11.68 26.73
C LYS A 199 -15.06 11.63 27.21
N TYR A 200 -14.35 12.75 27.15
CA TYR A 200 -12.88 12.76 27.30
C TYR A 200 -12.36 13.98 28.09
N GLY A 201 -13.23 14.71 28.80
CA GLY A 201 -12.86 15.94 29.51
C GLY A 201 -11.74 15.74 30.55
N ASP A 202 -11.68 14.58 31.18
CA ASP A 202 -10.63 14.18 32.12
C ASP A 202 -9.25 13.90 31.46
N LYS A 203 -9.22 13.67 30.15
CA LYS A 203 -8.01 13.34 29.42
C LYS A 203 -7.41 14.51 28.64
N VAL A 204 -8.26 15.39 28.10
CA VAL A 204 -7.86 16.48 27.19
C VAL A 204 -8.49 17.82 27.59
N GLY A 205 -8.77 18.05 28.88
CA GLY A 205 -9.43 19.23 29.37
C GLY A 205 -8.76 20.55 29.02
N ASP A 206 -7.43 20.61 29.11
CA ASP A 206 -6.66 21.81 28.77
C ASP A 206 -6.71 22.12 27.27
N LEU A 207 -6.66 21.07 26.43
CA LEU A 207 -6.81 21.21 24.98
C LEU A 207 -8.21 21.70 24.61
N ILE A 208 -9.25 21.15 25.25
CA ILE A 208 -10.65 21.63 25.08
C ILE A 208 -10.76 23.09 25.42
N ALA A 209 -10.26 23.52 26.58
CA ALA A 209 -10.32 24.90 27.03
C ALA A 209 -9.60 25.86 26.05
N THR A 210 -8.46 25.41 25.50
CA THR A 210 -7.72 26.19 24.52
C THR A 210 -8.52 26.35 23.22
N VAL A 211 -9.07 25.25 22.67
CA VAL A 211 -9.88 25.29 21.44
C VAL A 211 -11.13 26.15 21.64
N GLU A 212 -11.81 26.08 22.80
CA GLU A 212 -12.95 26.94 23.12
C GLU A 212 -12.59 28.42 23.12
N ALA A 213 -11.49 28.77 23.79
CA ALA A 213 -11.03 30.16 23.83
C ALA A 213 -10.70 30.71 22.44
N GLN A 214 -10.03 29.91 21.62
CA GLN A 214 -9.73 30.26 20.24
C GLN A 214 -10.98 30.41 19.38
N PHE A 215 -11.94 29.50 19.56
CA PHE A 215 -13.20 29.53 18.80
C PHE A 215 -14.11 30.69 19.19
N GLU A 216 -14.20 31.03 20.49
CA GLU A 216 -14.93 32.24 20.94
C GLU A 216 -14.29 33.53 20.40
N ALA A 217 -12.95 33.61 20.38
CA ALA A 217 -12.26 34.75 19.80
C ALA A 217 -12.52 34.86 18.26
N TYR A 218 -12.55 33.74 17.57
CA TYR A 218 -12.89 33.69 16.15
C TYR A 218 -14.34 34.14 15.90
N LYS A 219 -15.32 33.66 16.67
CA LYS A 219 -16.73 34.02 16.52
C LYS A 219 -16.99 35.53 16.73
N ALA A 220 -16.16 36.17 17.51
CA ALA A 220 -16.25 37.62 17.72
C ALA A 220 -15.89 38.45 16.47
N ASN A 221 -15.06 37.92 15.60
CA ASN A 221 -14.68 38.54 14.33
C ASN A 221 -14.29 37.47 13.31
N PRO A 222 -15.26 36.73 12.74
CA PRO A 222 -14.97 35.62 11.86
C PRO A 222 -14.37 36.10 10.54
N THR A 223 -13.19 35.57 10.22
CA THR A 223 -12.48 35.79 8.95
C THR A 223 -12.12 34.45 8.35
N GLY A 224 -12.72 34.11 7.22
CA GLY A 224 -12.50 32.81 6.59
C GLY A 224 -13.03 31.65 7.43
N TYR A 225 -12.34 30.55 7.41
CA TYR A 225 -12.67 29.30 8.07
C TYR A 225 -11.90 29.17 9.41
N PHE A 226 -12.58 28.72 10.48
CA PHE A 226 -11.88 28.46 11.74
C PHE A 226 -10.97 27.26 11.62
N ASP A 227 -9.70 27.50 11.82
CA ASP A 227 -8.64 26.50 11.72
C ASP A 227 -7.56 26.78 12.76
N SER A 228 -7.21 25.78 13.55
CA SER A 228 -6.10 25.85 14.50
C SER A 228 -5.42 24.49 14.68
N VAL A 229 -4.16 24.53 15.07
CA VAL A 229 -3.37 23.35 15.42
C VAL A 229 -4.07 22.55 16.52
N GLU A 230 -4.61 23.25 17.50
CA GLU A 230 -5.29 22.66 18.66
C GLU A 230 -6.64 22.05 18.28
N LEU A 231 -7.39 22.65 17.35
CA LEU A 231 -8.61 22.03 16.83
C LEU A 231 -8.29 20.72 16.10
N PHE A 232 -7.29 20.74 15.24
CA PHE A 232 -6.85 19.54 14.54
C PHE A 232 -6.37 18.46 15.52
N ALA A 233 -5.66 18.86 16.59
CA ALA A 233 -5.27 17.93 17.63
C ALA A 233 -6.48 17.36 18.38
N LEU A 234 -7.47 18.20 18.72
CA LEU A 234 -8.68 17.77 19.39
C LEU A 234 -9.50 16.78 18.55
N ASP A 235 -9.69 17.06 17.26
CA ASP A 235 -10.35 16.16 16.32
C ASP A 235 -9.62 14.81 16.22
N THR A 236 -8.28 14.85 16.17
CA THR A 236 -7.44 13.65 16.13
C THR A 236 -7.56 12.83 17.42
N MET A 237 -7.57 13.49 18.59
CA MET A 237 -7.74 12.83 19.89
C MET A 237 -9.13 12.19 19.99
N VAL A 238 -10.19 12.93 19.65
CA VAL A 238 -11.58 12.43 19.68
C VAL A 238 -11.76 11.26 18.69
N GLY A 239 -11.28 11.40 17.47
CA GLY A 239 -11.32 10.34 16.45
C GLY A 239 -10.57 9.07 16.88
N GLY A 240 -9.45 9.21 17.57
CA GLY A 240 -8.69 8.14 18.20
C GLY A 240 -9.22 7.65 19.54
N LYS A 241 -10.41 8.11 19.97
CA LYS A 241 -11.04 7.79 21.30
C LYS A 241 -10.13 8.14 22.49
N CYS A 242 -9.28 9.14 22.33
CA CYS A 242 -8.23 9.53 23.29
C CYS A 242 -7.35 8.35 23.77
N LEU A 243 -7.05 7.43 22.87
CA LEU A 243 -6.04 6.39 23.03
C LEU A 243 -4.68 6.82 22.48
N ASN A 244 -4.64 7.90 21.71
CA ASN A 244 -3.45 8.52 21.15
C ASN A 244 -2.58 9.14 22.26
N ASN A 245 -1.29 9.26 21.99
CA ASN A 245 -0.40 10.10 22.79
C ASN A 245 -0.57 11.56 22.35
N LEU A 246 -0.95 12.43 23.28
CA LEU A 246 -1.23 13.84 22.98
C LEU A 246 0.01 14.59 22.49
N ASP A 247 1.19 14.33 23.05
CA ASP A 247 2.42 15.03 22.65
C ASP A 247 2.79 14.70 21.20
N LEU A 248 2.60 13.44 20.79
CA LEU A 248 2.81 13.02 19.40
C LEU A 248 1.76 13.62 18.46
N VAL A 249 0.51 13.71 18.90
CA VAL A 249 -0.55 14.39 18.13
C VAL A 249 -0.23 15.86 17.95
N MET A 250 0.16 16.56 19.01
CA MET A 250 0.56 17.97 18.93
C MET A 250 1.79 18.17 18.03
N THR A 251 2.74 17.26 18.07
CA THR A 251 3.90 17.28 17.15
C THR A 251 3.45 17.17 15.68
N LEU A 252 2.54 16.22 15.38
CA LEU A 252 1.98 16.04 14.04
C LEU A 252 1.23 17.29 13.57
N THR A 253 0.28 17.76 14.37
CA THR A 253 -0.63 18.86 13.98
C THR A 253 0.09 20.20 13.89
N GLY A 254 1.05 20.44 14.78
CA GLY A 254 1.86 21.66 14.80
C GLY A 254 2.82 21.80 13.61
N ASN A 255 3.25 20.69 13.03
CA ASN A 255 4.16 20.69 11.88
C ASN A 255 3.44 20.38 10.55
N SER A 256 2.12 20.25 10.55
CA SER A 256 1.37 19.82 9.37
C SER A 256 1.42 20.82 8.21
N ALA A 257 1.34 22.11 8.48
CA ALA A 257 1.44 23.14 7.45
C ALA A 257 2.81 23.12 6.75
N GLU A 258 3.88 23.09 7.54
CA GLU A 258 5.25 23.05 7.01
C GLU A 258 5.50 21.80 6.17
N ALA A 259 4.92 20.64 6.57
CA ALA A 259 5.01 19.41 5.80
C ALA A 259 4.30 19.52 4.44
N ILE A 260 3.14 20.19 4.38
CA ILE A 260 2.43 20.45 3.11
C ILE A 260 3.26 21.39 2.21
N ASP A 261 3.79 22.48 2.77
CA ASP A 261 4.61 23.43 2.03
C ASP A 261 5.89 22.76 1.50
N TRP A 262 6.52 21.91 2.31
CA TRP A 262 7.68 21.13 1.88
C TRP A 262 7.33 20.18 0.72
N LEU A 263 6.20 19.46 0.78
CA LEU A 263 5.76 18.58 -0.31
C LEU A 263 5.51 19.35 -1.60
N ALA A 264 4.96 20.57 -1.52
CA ALA A 264 4.74 21.42 -2.69
C ALA A 264 6.06 21.77 -3.40
N THR A 265 7.20 21.79 -2.68
CA THR A 265 8.52 22.02 -3.30
C THR A 265 9.05 20.82 -4.10
N LYS A 266 8.37 19.66 -4.02
CA LYS A 266 8.76 18.39 -4.68
C LYS A 266 7.99 18.14 -5.97
N ASP A 267 7.36 19.15 -6.55
CA ASP A 267 6.46 19.00 -7.71
C ASP A 267 5.33 17.98 -7.46
N ALA A 268 4.98 17.74 -6.20
CA ALA A 268 3.85 16.93 -5.82
C ALA A 268 2.55 17.72 -6.04
N HIS A 269 1.86 17.45 -7.13
CA HIS A 269 0.59 18.07 -7.50
C HIS A 269 -0.59 17.15 -7.24
#